data_d37be2f22fd9088d46651a59d35bbd2a
#
_entry.id   d37be2f22fd9088d46651a59d35bbd2a
#
_cell.length_a   1.000
_cell.length_b   1.000
_cell.length_c   1.000
_cell.angle_alpha   90.00
_cell.angle_beta   90.00
_cell.angle_gamma   90.00
#
_symmetry.space_group_name_H-M   'P 1'
#
loop_
_entity.id
_entity.type
_entity.pdbx_description
1 polymer ?
#
loop_
_entity_poly.entity_id
_entity_poly.type
_entity_poly.pdbx_seq_one_letter_code
_entity_poly.pdbx_strand_id
1 'polypeptide(L)'
;MKNKINLGTKFIAFLALFMFSILAINVSAKAGQMKMHAIYVDRGDAIVIESNGHFMLVDSGISQTSEKVLAYLKSLNIPNKKIDYVISTHPDGDHVGGFPAVFKEYEIGQVIYSPCTKPSKDYLSFIKTVKEKDCPFRIPVEGEKFKLGDATVEVIYDGSQGSTYNEASIVMRVTCDNKSILLTGDLPSTMENELLKQGYNFKADVLKIGHRGAAASSCANFLDAVAPQYAVVSCGTPDICEFPKESVLQRLARRFIKLYRTADANVVINFNNGVISTSNKENNPFVSIKKGTITLSNNVFYATGKQIKPTVNLYVDGQLVPAYHYKITYSSNINTGVAKVKLTATEVKYVSVCSTTFLILPKKETLKGSVSSYNSAHLSWG
;
A
#
# COMPACT_ATOMS: atom_id res chain seq x y z
N MET A 1 -4.15 37.36 -68.44
CA MET A 1 -4.67 37.88 -67.17
C MET A 1 -4.08 37.05 -66.02
N LYS A 2 -3.09 37.58 -65.27
CA LYS A 2 -2.46 36.90 -64.17
C LYS A 2 -3.19 37.32 -62.87
N ASN A 3 -3.96 36.42 -62.27
CA ASN A 3 -4.59 36.66 -61.00
C ASN A 3 -3.52 36.79 -59.92
N LYS A 4 -3.27 38.00 -59.41
CA LYS A 4 -2.51 38.27 -58.24
C LYS A 4 -3.40 37.91 -57.01
N ILE A 5 -3.23 36.73 -56.43
CA ILE A 5 -3.83 36.39 -55.16
C ILE A 5 -3.07 37.20 -54.08
N ASN A 6 -3.84 38.09 -53.41
CA ASN A 6 -3.33 39.05 -52.46
C ASN A 6 -2.75 38.33 -51.23
N LEU A 7 -1.51 38.64 -50.86
CA LEU A 7 -0.76 38.03 -49.77
C LEU A 7 -1.48 38.14 -48.41
N GLY A 8 -2.28 39.22 -48.27
CA GLY A 8 -3.10 39.48 -47.07
C GLY A 8 -4.21 38.44 -46.82
N THR A 9 -4.84 37.93 -47.90
CA THR A 9 -5.91 36.91 -47.78
C THR A 9 -5.36 35.53 -47.37
N LYS A 10 -4.12 35.19 -47.77
CA LYS A 10 -3.46 33.97 -47.33
C LYS A 10 -3.05 34.03 -45.87
N PHE A 11 -2.63 35.21 -45.38
CA PHE A 11 -2.24 35.41 -43.99
C PHE A 11 -3.44 35.33 -43.03
N ILE A 12 -4.59 35.91 -43.43
CA ILE A 12 -5.85 35.85 -42.65
C ILE A 12 -6.40 34.41 -42.61
N ALA A 13 -6.34 33.67 -43.75
CA ALA A 13 -6.74 32.26 -43.76
C ALA A 13 -5.82 31.37 -42.91
N PHE A 14 -4.53 31.65 -42.88
CA PHE A 14 -3.57 30.92 -42.02
C PHE A 14 -3.77 31.22 -40.53
N LEU A 15 -4.06 32.51 -40.19
CA LEU A 15 -4.38 32.87 -38.80
C LEU A 15 -5.71 32.25 -38.33
N ALA A 16 -6.71 32.19 -39.18
CA ALA A 16 -8.00 31.56 -38.89
C ALA A 16 -7.84 30.02 -38.68
N LEU A 17 -7.03 29.35 -39.53
CA LEU A 17 -6.71 27.93 -39.34
C LEU A 17 -5.90 27.67 -38.06
N PHE A 18 -4.99 28.59 -37.69
CA PHE A 18 -4.20 28.49 -36.47
C PHE A 18 -5.01 28.76 -35.20
N MET A 19 -5.98 29.72 -35.25
CA MET A 19 -6.95 29.93 -34.18
C MET A 19 -7.94 28.76 -34.02
N PHE A 20 -8.34 28.08 -35.12
CA PHE A 20 -9.19 26.89 -35.04
C PHE A 20 -8.46 25.68 -34.48
N SER A 21 -7.12 25.59 -34.62
CA SER A 21 -6.30 24.52 -34.00
C SER A 21 -6.01 24.76 -32.54
N ILE A 22 -6.19 26.01 -32.05
CA ILE A 22 -6.01 26.35 -30.57
C ILE A 22 -7.34 26.20 -29.81
N LEU A 23 -8.50 26.12 -30.52
CA LEU A 23 -9.72 25.53 -29.95
C LEU A 23 -9.65 23.99 -30.02
N ALA A 24 -8.52 23.39 -29.68
CA ALA A 24 -8.49 22.05 -29.18
C ALA A 24 -9.37 22.07 -27.93
N ILE A 25 -10.60 21.63 -28.09
CA ILE A 25 -11.54 21.34 -27.04
C ILE A 25 -10.73 20.59 -25.98
N ASN A 26 -10.38 21.27 -24.88
CA ASN A 26 -10.08 20.60 -23.64
C ASN A 26 -11.39 19.93 -23.23
N VAL A 27 -11.73 18.82 -23.87
CA VAL A 27 -12.60 17.82 -23.28
C VAL A 27 -11.81 17.33 -22.08
N SER A 28 -11.93 18.06 -20.98
CA SER A 28 -11.53 17.54 -19.70
C SER A 28 -12.28 16.21 -19.58
N ALA A 29 -11.59 15.12 -19.87
CA ALA A 29 -12.13 13.81 -19.62
C ALA A 29 -12.66 13.85 -18.18
N LYS A 30 -13.96 13.61 -18.01
CA LYS A 30 -14.55 13.56 -16.66
C LYS A 30 -13.69 12.60 -15.86
N ALA A 31 -13.06 13.13 -14.83
CA ALA A 31 -12.18 12.31 -14.01
C ALA A 31 -12.98 11.19 -13.36
N GLY A 32 -12.43 10.01 -13.38
CA GLY A 32 -13.05 8.81 -12.84
C GLY A 32 -13.20 8.87 -11.32
N GLN A 33 -14.22 8.21 -10.82
CA GLN A 33 -14.47 8.05 -9.40
C GLN A 33 -14.55 6.58 -9.05
N MET A 34 -13.84 6.19 -7.99
CA MET A 34 -13.89 4.85 -7.44
C MET A 34 -13.79 4.90 -5.92
N LYS A 35 -14.47 3.98 -5.25
CA LYS A 35 -14.30 3.75 -3.82
C LYS A 35 -14.06 2.26 -3.55
N MET A 36 -13.17 1.98 -2.62
CA MET A 36 -13.03 0.67 -2.01
C MET A 36 -13.64 0.74 -0.60
N HIS A 37 -14.55 -0.17 -0.30
CA HIS A 37 -15.14 -0.35 1.01
C HIS A 37 -14.72 -1.73 1.53
N ALA A 38 -13.87 -1.79 2.55
CA ALA A 38 -13.61 -3.02 3.27
C ALA A 38 -14.53 -3.09 4.49
N ILE A 39 -15.41 -4.07 4.49
CA ILE A 39 -16.48 -4.21 5.47
C ILE A 39 -15.97 -5.02 6.67
N TYR A 40 -16.30 -4.60 7.88
CA TYR A 40 -16.04 -5.36 9.09
C TYR A 40 -16.98 -6.57 9.19
N VAL A 41 -16.40 -7.76 9.04
CA VAL A 41 -17.13 -9.03 9.06
C VAL A 41 -16.58 -10.02 10.10
N ASP A 42 -15.94 -9.51 11.16
CA ASP A 42 -15.26 -10.28 12.19
C ASP A 42 -14.12 -11.14 11.61
N ARG A 43 -14.42 -12.02 10.67
CA ARG A 43 -13.49 -12.98 10.08
C ARG A 43 -13.69 -13.06 8.57
N GLY A 44 -12.59 -13.14 7.83
CA GLY A 44 -12.60 -13.20 6.37
C GLY A 44 -12.61 -11.84 5.69
N ASP A 45 -12.93 -11.82 4.43
CA ASP A 45 -12.97 -10.65 3.57
C ASP A 45 -14.40 -10.36 3.08
N ALA A 46 -14.77 -9.08 3.06
CA ALA A 46 -15.92 -8.58 2.32
C ALA A 46 -15.58 -7.16 1.82
N ILE A 47 -15.45 -7.01 0.51
CA ILE A 47 -14.97 -5.77 -0.10
C ILE A 47 -15.94 -5.36 -1.18
N VAL A 48 -16.38 -4.10 -1.16
CA VAL A 48 -17.14 -3.51 -2.26
C VAL A 48 -16.26 -2.53 -3.01
N ILE A 49 -16.24 -2.65 -4.33
CA ILE A 49 -15.70 -1.61 -5.22
C ILE A 49 -16.90 -0.92 -5.87
N GLU A 50 -17.01 0.38 -5.65
CA GLU A 50 -17.99 1.26 -6.27
C GLU A 50 -17.29 2.15 -7.29
N SER A 51 -17.83 2.27 -8.51
CA SER A 51 -17.34 3.20 -9.52
C SER A 51 -18.48 3.68 -10.41
N ASN A 52 -18.76 4.97 -10.34
CA ASN A 52 -19.77 5.65 -11.18
C ASN A 52 -21.14 4.91 -11.20
N GLY A 53 -21.65 4.50 -10.03
CA GLY A 53 -22.93 3.82 -9.89
C GLY A 53 -22.93 2.32 -10.21
N HIS A 54 -21.76 1.73 -10.50
CA HIS A 54 -21.53 0.30 -10.69
C HIS A 54 -20.87 -0.31 -9.46
N PHE A 55 -21.20 -1.56 -9.14
CA PHE A 55 -20.78 -2.22 -7.91
C PHE A 55 -20.22 -3.61 -8.17
N MET A 56 -19.10 -3.91 -7.52
CA MET A 56 -18.48 -5.23 -7.50
C MET A 56 -18.27 -5.65 -6.04
N LEU A 57 -18.79 -6.81 -5.65
CA LEU A 57 -18.55 -7.40 -4.33
C LEU A 57 -17.49 -8.49 -4.45
N VAL A 58 -16.39 -8.33 -3.74
CA VAL A 58 -15.28 -9.28 -3.66
C VAL A 58 -15.29 -9.92 -2.30
N ASP A 59 -15.57 -11.21 -2.25
CA ASP A 59 -15.81 -12.00 -1.05
C ASP A 59 -16.95 -11.45 -0.17
N SER A 60 -17.37 -12.18 0.86
CA SER A 60 -18.58 -11.88 1.61
C SER A 60 -18.51 -12.24 3.09
N GLY A 61 -17.33 -12.57 3.61
CA GLY A 61 -17.14 -13.00 4.99
C GLY A 61 -17.77 -14.37 5.31
N ILE A 62 -17.87 -14.67 6.61
CA ILE A 62 -18.52 -15.89 7.12
C ILE A 62 -20.04 -15.76 7.06
N SER A 63 -20.73 -16.89 6.97
CA SER A 63 -22.21 -16.93 6.95
C SER A 63 -22.85 -16.28 8.18
N GLN A 64 -22.22 -16.36 9.35
CA GLN A 64 -22.69 -15.79 10.60
C GLN A 64 -22.73 -14.25 10.63
N THR A 65 -21.91 -13.60 9.78
CA THR A 65 -21.84 -12.13 9.71
C THR A 65 -22.46 -11.56 8.44
N SER A 66 -23.18 -12.36 7.67
CA SER A 66 -23.85 -11.93 6.44
C SER A 66 -24.76 -10.71 6.64
N GLU A 67 -25.40 -10.56 7.81
CA GLU A 67 -26.22 -9.38 8.13
C GLU A 67 -25.41 -8.09 8.18
N LYS A 68 -24.13 -8.12 8.58
CA LYS A 68 -23.24 -6.95 8.54
C LYS A 68 -22.98 -6.51 7.09
N VAL A 69 -22.75 -7.48 6.21
CA VAL A 69 -22.56 -7.22 4.76
C VAL A 69 -23.85 -6.64 4.19
N LEU A 70 -25.01 -7.24 4.46
CA LEU A 70 -26.30 -6.75 3.98
C LEU A 70 -26.61 -5.34 4.49
N ALA A 71 -26.39 -5.08 5.77
CA ALA A 71 -26.59 -3.75 6.36
C ALA A 71 -25.73 -2.70 5.67
N TYR A 72 -24.46 -3.04 5.39
CA TYR A 72 -23.56 -2.15 4.71
C TYR A 72 -23.97 -1.91 3.25
N LEU A 73 -24.29 -2.97 2.49
CA LEU A 73 -24.77 -2.86 1.11
C LEU A 73 -26.05 -2.01 1.02
N LYS A 74 -26.98 -2.16 1.98
CA LYS A 74 -28.19 -1.31 2.06
C LYS A 74 -27.85 0.17 2.24
N SER A 75 -26.80 0.49 3.04
CA SER A 75 -26.36 1.86 3.26
C SER A 75 -25.75 2.53 2.02
N LEU A 76 -25.27 1.75 1.05
CA LEU A 76 -24.73 2.25 -0.20
C LEU A 76 -25.80 2.67 -1.22
N ASN A 77 -27.09 2.38 -0.94
CA ASN A 77 -28.21 2.71 -1.83
C ASN A 77 -27.99 2.24 -3.28
N ILE A 78 -27.53 0.99 -3.46
CA ILE A 78 -27.19 0.40 -4.76
C ILE A 78 -28.39 0.49 -5.73
N PRO A 79 -28.23 1.12 -6.90
CA PRO A 79 -29.31 1.30 -7.86
C PRO A 79 -29.94 -0.03 -8.27
N ASN A 80 -31.28 -0.08 -8.27
CA ASN A 80 -32.07 -1.27 -8.62
C ASN A 80 -31.69 -2.54 -7.83
N LYS A 81 -30.98 -2.40 -6.71
CA LYS A 81 -30.37 -3.52 -5.96
C LYS A 81 -29.52 -4.44 -6.87
N LYS A 82 -28.79 -3.90 -7.83
CA LYS A 82 -27.98 -4.66 -8.77
C LYS A 82 -26.50 -4.55 -8.46
N ILE A 83 -25.86 -5.67 -8.25
CA ILE A 83 -24.40 -5.81 -8.15
C ILE A 83 -23.91 -6.37 -9.50
N ASP A 84 -23.07 -5.60 -10.22
CA ASP A 84 -22.63 -5.98 -11.57
C ASP A 84 -21.77 -7.25 -11.55
N TYR A 85 -20.88 -7.36 -10.55
CA TYR A 85 -19.98 -8.51 -10.39
C TYR A 85 -19.92 -8.98 -8.96
N VAL A 86 -19.94 -10.29 -8.77
CA VAL A 86 -19.55 -10.95 -7.53
C VAL A 86 -18.29 -11.76 -7.80
N ILE A 87 -17.26 -11.55 -6.98
CA ILE A 87 -15.98 -12.25 -7.10
C ILE A 87 -15.79 -13.13 -5.86
N SER A 88 -15.60 -14.43 -6.07
CA SER A 88 -15.11 -15.36 -5.04
C SER A 88 -13.63 -15.59 -5.28
N THR A 89 -12.77 -15.00 -4.45
CA THR A 89 -11.31 -15.10 -4.64
C THR A 89 -10.83 -16.53 -4.51
N HIS A 90 -11.38 -17.28 -3.54
CA HIS A 90 -11.11 -18.70 -3.32
C HIS A 90 -12.25 -19.33 -2.49
N PRO A 91 -12.31 -20.67 -2.36
CA PRO A 91 -13.51 -21.35 -1.85
C PRO A 91 -13.64 -21.44 -0.33
N ASP A 92 -12.84 -20.72 0.46
CA ASP A 92 -12.91 -20.78 1.92
C ASP A 92 -14.16 -20.11 2.49
N GLY A 93 -14.73 -20.69 3.56
CA GLY A 93 -16.02 -20.28 4.13
C GLY A 93 -16.04 -18.84 4.65
N ASP A 94 -14.89 -18.32 5.05
CA ASP A 94 -14.75 -16.93 5.49
C ASP A 94 -14.58 -15.92 4.33
N HIS A 95 -14.75 -16.40 3.08
CA HIS A 95 -14.82 -15.61 1.84
C HIS A 95 -16.16 -15.79 1.13
N VAL A 96 -16.72 -17.02 1.12
CA VAL A 96 -17.95 -17.30 0.35
C VAL A 96 -19.22 -17.40 1.20
N GLY A 97 -19.08 -17.42 2.54
CA GLY A 97 -20.18 -17.75 3.44
C GLY A 97 -21.35 -16.78 3.42
N GLY A 98 -21.11 -15.50 3.19
CA GLY A 98 -22.15 -14.47 3.15
C GLY A 98 -22.89 -14.35 1.81
N PHE A 99 -22.34 -14.87 0.71
CA PHE A 99 -22.96 -14.74 -0.63
C PHE A 99 -24.41 -15.23 -0.71
N PRO A 100 -24.80 -16.38 -0.12
CA PRO A 100 -26.21 -16.82 -0.19
C PRO A 100 -27.21 -15.81 0.35
N ALA A 101 -26.84 -15.02 1.37
CA ALA A 101 -27.69 -13.95 1.88
C ALA A 101 -27.76 -12.75 0.93
N VAL A 102 -26.63 -12.37 0.33
CA VAL A 102 -26.56 -11.27 -0.65
C VAL A 102 -27.39 -11.59 -1.89
N PHE A 103 -27.31 -12.81 -2.42
CA PHE A 103 -28.07 -13.25 -3.61
C PHE A 103 -29.59 -13.30 -3.39
N LYS A 104 -30.06 -13.33 -2.15
CA LYS A 104 -31.51 -13.21 -1.85
C LYS A 104 -32.02 -11.79 -2.01
N GLU A 105 -31.20 -10.80 -1.71
CA GLU A 105 -31.58 -9.39 -1.63
C GLU A 105 -31.19 -8.57 -2.87
N TYR A 106 -30.20 -9.04 -3.66
CA TYR A 106 -29.62 -8.32 -4.78
C TYR A 106 -29.64 -9.15 -6.07
N GLU A 107 -29.88 -8.49 -7.20
CA GLU A 107 -29.64 -9.04 -8.53
C GLU A 107 -28.13 -9.07 -8.79
N ILE A 108 -27.59 -10.18 -9.30
CA ILE A 108 -26.20 -10.36 -9.61
C ILE A 108 -26.00 -10.45 -11.12
N GLY A 109 -25.23 -9.54 -11.68
CA GLY A 109 -24.95 -9.50 -13.12
C GLY A 109 -24.07 -10.66 -13.58
N GLN A 110 -22.96 -10.90 -12.90
CA GLN A 110 -22.04 -12.02 -13.18
C GLN A 110 -21.28 -12.45 -11.95
N VAL A 111 -21.07 -13.77 -11.81
CA VAL A 111 -20.20 -14.38 -10.81
C VAL A 111 -18.88 -14.78 -11.46
N ILE A 112 -17.77 -14.36 -10.88
CA ILE A 112 -16.40 -14.79 -11.23
C ILE A 112 -15.82 -15.49 -10.01
N TYR A 113 -15.34 -16.72 -10.18
CA TYR A 113 -14.86 -17.52 -9.05
C TYR A 113 -13.58 -18.29 -9.38
N SER A 114 -12.81 -18.58 -8.35
CA SER A 114 -11.58 -19.36 -8.47
C SER A 114 -11.82 -20.72 -9.12
N PRO A 115 -10.89 -21.23 -9.94
CA PRO A 115 -10.97 -22.58 -10.52
C PRO A 115 -10.94 -23.68 -9.45
N CYS A 116 -10.52 -23.34 -8.23
CA CYS A 116 -10.44 -24.30 -7.13
C CYS A 116 -11.82 -24.53 -6.49
N THR A 117 -12.14 -25.78 -6.17
CA THR A 117 -13.38 -26.18 -5.52
C THR A 117 -13.12 -26.77 -4.14
N LYS A 118 -14.05 -26.56 -3.20
CA LYS A 118 -13.97 -27.08 -1.83
C LYS A 118 -15.29 -27.72 -1.41
N PRO A 119 -15.33 -28.99 -0.98
CA PRO A 119 -16.56 -29.63 -0.54
C PRO A 119 -16.95 -29.21 0.89
N SER A 120 -16.98 -27.89 1.16
CA SER A 120 -17.43 -27.32 2.43
C SER A 120 -18.89 -26.92 2.34
N LYS A 121 -19.56 -26.85 3.50
CA LYS A 121 -20.97 -26.43 3.58
C LYS A 121 -21.19 -25.04 2.96
N ASP A 122 -20.33 -24.07 3.27
CA ASP A 122 -20.47 -22.68 2.81
C ASP A 122 -20.24 -22.59 1.29
N TYR A 123 -19.19 -23.24 0.76
CA TYR A 123 -18.94 -23.27 -0.68
C TYR A 123 -20.07 -23.97 -1.46
N LEU A 124 -20.53 -25.12 -0.99
CA LEU A 124 -21.64 -25.84 -1.63
C LEU A 124 -22.95 -25.03 -1.59
N SER A 125 -23.20 -24.29 -0.49
CA SER A 125 -24.34 -23.38 -0.38
C SER A 125 -24.22 -22.21 -1.38
N PHE A 126 -23.04 -21.64 -1.54
CA PHE A 126 -22.77 -20.58 -2.54
C PHE A 126 -23.04 -21.09 -3.97
N ILE A 127 -22.44 -22.21 -4.37
CA ILE A 127 -22.62 -22.78 -5.72
C ILE A 127 -24.09 -23.18 -5.98
N LYS A 128 -24.76 -23.75 -4.99
CA LYS A 128 -26.19 -24.04 -5.07
C LYS A 128 -26.98 -22.75 -5.34
N THR A 129 -26.72 -21.67 -4.60
CA THR A 129 -27.41 -20.38 -4.75
C THR A 129 -27.16 -19.75 -6.12
N VAL A 130 -25.93 -19.83 -6.66
CA VAL A 130 -25.61 -19.38 -8.03
C VAL A 130 -26.48 -20.08 -9.05
N LYS A 131 -26.60 -21.40 -8.95
CA LYS A 131 -27.43 -22.22 -9.85
C LYS A 131 -28.94 -21.92 -9.70
N GLU A 132 -29.46 -21.82 -8.47
CA GLU A 132 -30.87 -21.55 -8.22
C GLU A 132 -31.32 -20.17 -8.69
N LYS A 133 -30.39 -19.20 -8.71
CA LYS A 133 -30.64 -17.85 -9.22
C LYS A 133 -30.33 -17.67 -10.70
N ASP A 134 -29.90 -18.72 -11.38
CA ASP A 134 -29.49 -18.71 -12.79
C ASP A 134 -28.50 -17.58 -13.10
N CYS A 135 -27.61 -17.28 -12.13
CA CYS A 135 -26.63 -16.22 -12.32
C CYS A 135 -25.58 -16.65 -13.35
N PRO A 136 -25.24 -15.81 -14.34
CA PRO A 136 -24.09 -16.05 -15.20
C PRO A 136 -22.81 -16.21 -14.35
N PHE A 137 -22.06 -17.27 -14.59
CA PHE A 137 -20.83 -17.53 -13.83
C PHE A 137 -19.71 -18.04 -14.72
N ARG A 138 -18.47 -17.72 -14.35
CA ARG A 138 -17.28 -18.13 -15.08
C ARG A 138 -16.02 -18.17 -14.20
N ILE A 139 -15.05 -18.93 -14.65
CA ILE A 139 -13.67 -18.83 -14.17
C ILE A 139 -12.99 -17.66 -14.90
N PRO A 140 -12.17 -16.84 -14.24
CA PRO A 140 -11.44 -15.77 -14.89
C PRO A 140 -10.29 -16.31 -15.74
N VAL A 141 -9.79 -15.47 -16.63
CA VAL A 141 -8.58 -15.75 -17.42
C VAL A 141 -7.53 -14.70 -17.08
N GLU A 142 -6.31 -15.13 -16.85
CA GLU A 142 -5.17 -14.26 -16.59
C GLU A 142 -5.00 -13.21 -17.71
N GLY A 143 -4.74 -11.97 -17.31
CA GLY A 143 -4.59 -10.82 -18.24
C GLY A 143 -5.90 -10.25 -18.76
N GLU A 144 -7.06 -10.88 -18.51
CA GLU A 144 -8.33 -10.32 -18.94
C GLU A 144 -8.65 -9.01 -18.23
N LYS A 145 -9.41 -8.15 -18.95
CA LYS A 145 -9.86 -6.85 -18.43
C LYS A 145 -11.34 -6.65 -18.69
N PHE A 146 -12.03 -6.14 -17.68
CA PHE A 146 -13.43 -5.76 -17.82
C PHE A 146 -13.71 -4.43 -17.12
N LYS A 147 -14.84 -3.79 -17.47
CA LYS A 147 -15.22 -2.48 -16.93
C LYS A 147 -16.11 -2.60 -15.70
N LEU A 148 -15.88 -1.68 -14.76
CA LEU A 148 -16.76 -1.39 -13.64
C LEU A 148 -16.95 0.12 -13.58
N GLY A 149 -17.99 0.66 -14.24
CA GLY A 149 -18.15 2.10 -14.39
C GLY A 149 -16.92 2.76 -15.03
N ASP A 150 -16.32 3.73 -14.34
CA ASP A 150 -15.10 4.42 -14.78
C ASP A 150 -13.84 3.56 -14.56
N ALA A 151 -13.91 2.58 -13.69
CA ALA A 151 -12.76 1.72 -13.36
C ALA A 151 -12.58 0.57 -14.36
N THR A 152 -11.36 0.06 -14.43
CA THR A 152 -11.00 -1.16 -15.15
C THR A 152 -10.49 -2.19 -14.16
N VAL A 153 -11.05 -3.38 -14.18
CA VAL A 153 -10.57 -4.54 -13.42
C VAL A 153 -9.70 -5.39 -14.34
N GLU A 154 -8.53 -5.75 -13.87
CA GLU A 154 -7.57 -6.62 -14.56
C GLU A 154 -7.28 -7.84 -13.69
N VAL A 155 -7.44 -9.03 -14.23
CA VAL A 155 -7.05 -10.27 -13.56
C VAL A 155 -5.54 -10.44 -13.72
N ILE A 156 -4.79 -10.30 -12.64
CA ILE A 156 -3.33 -10.45 -12.63
C ILE A 156 -2.96 -11.93 -12.55
N TYR A 157 -3.69 -12.70 -11.72
CA TYR A 157 -3.52 -14.13 -11.55
C TYR A 157 -4.89 -14.76 -11.36
N ASP A 158 -5.19 -15.80 -12.11
CA ASP A 158 -6.52 -16.43 -12.15
C ASP A 158 -6.70 -17.59 -11.17
N GLY A 159 -5.66 -17.94 -10.39
CA GLY A 159 -5.70 -19.04 -9.41
C GLY A 159 -5.37 -20.42 -9.99
N SER A 160 -5.14 -20.55 -11.30
CA SER A 160 -4.99 -21.86 -11.99
C SER A 160 -3.74 -22.63 -11.59
N GLN A 161 -2.68 -21.96 -11.13
CA GLN A 161 -1.42 -22.58 -10.71
C GLN A 161 -1.42 -23.00 -9.22
N GLY A 162 -2.48 -22.66 -8.46
CA GLY A 162 -2.54 -22.93 -7.03
C GLY A 162 -2.76 -24.42 -6.72
N SER A 163 -1.96 -24.97 -5.81
CA SER A 163 -2.08 -26.34 -5.29
C SER A 163 -2.94 -26.43 -4.01
N THR A 164 -3.15 -25.31 -3.35
CA THR A 164 -3.98 -25.18 -2.16
C THR A 164 -5.10 -24.16 -2.39
N TYR A 165 -6.11 -24.13 -1.52
CA TYR A 165 -7.22 -23.19 -1.64
C TYR A 165 -6.74 -21.74 -1.65
N ASN A 166 -5.82 -21.38 -0.75
CA ASN A 166 -5.26 -20.04 -0.67
C ASN A 166 -4.36 -19.70 -1.87
N GLU A 167 -3.57 -20.65 -2.38
CA GLU A 167 -2.74 -20.44 -3.57
C GLU A 167 -3.60 -20.22 -4.82
N ALA A 168 -4.82 -20.76 -4.84
CA ALA A 168 -5.79 -20.54 -5.91
C ALA A 168 -6.58 -19.21 -5.76
N SER A 169 -6.15 -18.29 -4.88
CA SER A 169 -6.76 -16.97 -4.77
C SER A 169 -6.59 -16.18 -6.06
N ILE A 170 -7.70 -15.68 -6.62
CA ILE A 170 -7.67 -14.75 -7.74
C ILE A 170 -7.04 -13.44 -7.27
N VAL A 171 -6.06 -12.94 -8.02
CA VAL A 171 -5.46 -11.63 -7.79
C VAL A 171 -5.92 -10.66 -8.87
N MET A 172 -6.48 -9.53 -8.44
CA MET A 172 -7.00 -8.52 -9.35
C MET A 172 -6.43 -7.14 -9.04
N ARG A 173 -6.20 -6.36 -10.07
CA ARG A 173 -5.95 -4.92 -9.98
C ARG A 173 -7.15 -4.15 -10.50
N VAL A 174 -7.67 -3.24 -9.67
CA VAL A 174 -8.73 -2.31 -10.07
C VAL A 174 -8.12 -0.93 -10.22
N THR A 175 -8.24 -0.35 -11.40
CA THR A 175 -7.61 0.94 -11.75
C THR A 175 -8.68 1.95 -12.14
N CYS A 176 -8.63 3.14 -11.53
CA CYS A 176 -9.41 4.30 -11.91
C CYS A 176 -8.46 5.47 -12.14
N ASP A 177 -8.54 6.09 -13.31
CA ASP A 177 -7.53 7.05 -13.79
C ASP A 177 -6.11 6.43 -13.73
N ASN A 178 -5.22 7.01 -12.93
CA ASN A 178 -3.83 6.55 -12.73
C ASN A 178 -3.60 5.93 -11.34
N LYS A 179 -4.68 5.58 -10.61
CA LYS A 179 -4.61 5.02 -9.26
C LYS A 179 -5.23 3.63 -9.21
N SER A 180 -4.62 2.76 -8.43
CA SER A 180 -5.01 1.36 -8.42
C SER A 180 -5.04 0.72 -7.03
N ILE A 181 -5.88 -0.32 -6.92
CA ILE A 181 -5.98 -1.24 -5.79
C ILE A 181 -5.55 -2.62 -6.26
N LEU A 182 -4.74 -3.31 -5.47
CA LEU A 182 -4.46 -4.73 -5.62
C LEU A 182 -5.24 -5.52 -4.57
N LEU A 183 -6.04 -6.47 -5.03
CA LEU A 183 -6.82 -7.42 -4.23
C LEU A 183 -6.18 -8.80 -4.39
N THR A 184 -5.79 -9.46 -3.31
CA THR A 184 -4.97 -10.67 -3.33
C THR A 184 -5.63 -11.89 -2.69
N GLY A 185 -6.87 -11.75 -2.20
CA GLY A 185 -7.50 -12.81 -1.41
C GLY A 185 -6.59 -13.25 -0.27
N ASP A 186 -6.38 -14.54 -0.15
CA ASP A 186 -5.51 -15.15 0.85
C ASP A 186 -4.20 -15.72 0.28
N LEU A 187 -3.73 -15.14 -0.85
CA LEU A 187 -2.51 -15.57 -1.53
C LEU A 187 -1.33 -15.69 -0.54
N PRO A 188 -0.70 -16.86 -0.42
CA PRO A 188 0.41 -17.06 0.50
C PRO A 188 1.74 -16.59 -0.10
N SER A 189 2.72 -16.31 0.76
CA SER A 189 4.05 -15.83 0.37
C SER A 189 4.84 -16.80 -0.52
N THR A 190 4.54 -18.09 -0.47
CA THR A 190 5.08 -19.09 -1.40
C THR A 190 4.68 -18.74 -2.83
N MET A 191 3.39 -18.53 -3.07
CA MET A 191 2.86 -18.17 -4.39
C MET A 191 3.21 -16.72 -4.77
N GLU A 192 3.19 -15.76 -3.82
CA GLU A 192 3.67 -14.39 -4.07
C GLU A 192 5.08 -14.39 -4.68
N ASN A 193 6.02 -15.15 -4.07
CA ASN A 193 7.39 -15.23 -4.57
C ASN A 193 7.49 -15.99 -5.88
N GLU A 194 6.68 -17.03 -6.10
CA GLU A 194 6.68 -17.78 -7.35
C GLU A 194 6.21 -16.92 -8.52
N LEU A 195 5.10 -16.20 -8.36
CA LEU A 195 4.59 -15.28 -9.38
C LEU A 195 5.56 -14.12 -9.64
N LEU A 196 6.24 -13.61 -8.61
CA LEU A 196 7.29 -12.60 -8.78
C LEU A 196 8.45 -13.11 -9.65
N LYS A 197 8.90 -14.36 -9.45
CA LYS A 197 9.95 -14.98 -10.29
C LYS A 197 9.51 -15.12 -11.75
N GLN A 198 8.23 -15.36 -11.98
CA GLN A 198 7.62 -15.45 -13.30
C GLN A 198 7.43 -14.06 -13.96
N GLY A 199 7.72 -12.96 -13.26
CA GLY A 199 7.67 -11.62 -13.80
C GLY A 199 6.31 -10.90 -13.71
N TYR A 200 5.39 -11.41 -12.90
CA TYR A 200 4.09 -10.76 -12.70
C TYR A 200 4.25 -9.34 -12.13
N ASN A 201 3.48 -8.41 -12.67
CA ASN A 201 3.46 -7.02 -12.22
C ASN A 201 2.35 -6.78 -11.21
N PHE A 202 2.73 -6.60 -9.94
CA PHE A 202 1.81 -6.35 -8.83
C PHE A 202 1.71 -4.88 -8.41
N LYS A 203 2.35 -3.95 -9.10
CA LYS A 203 2.40 -2.55 -8.69
C LYS A 203 0.99 -1.96 -8.50
N ALA A 204 0.75 -1.34 -7.32
CA ALA A 204 -0.51 -0.68 -6.99
C ALA A 204 -0.32 0.36 -5.88
N ASP A 205 -1.22 1.36 -5.81
CA ASP A 205 -1.18 2.42 -4.79
C ASP A 205 -1.77 1.96 -3.45
N VAL A 206 -2.78 1.10 -3.50
CA VAL A 206 -3.45 0.50 -2.33
C VAL A 206 -3.34 -1.01 -2.41
N LEU A 207 -2.97 -1.66 -1.32
CA LEU A 207 -2.93 -3.11 -1.19
C LEU A 207 -3.97 -3.58 -0.16
N LYS A 208 -4.87 -4.48 -0.56
CA LYS A 208 -5.57 -5.32 0.39
C LYS A 208 -4.60 -6.42 0.83
N ILE A 209 -4.22 -6.36 2.09
CA ILE A 209 -3.28 -7.33 2.69
C ILE A 209 -3.85 -8.73 2.62
N GLY A 210 -3.06 -9.67 2.10
CA GLY A 210 -3.45 -11.05 1.94
C GLY A 210 -3.71 -11.76 3.27
N HIS A 211 -4.64 -12.68 3.28
CA HIS A 211 -4.96 -13.58 4.38
C HIS A 211 -5.05 -12.87 5.73
N ARG A 212 -5.79 -11.73 5.77
CA ARG A 212 -6.01 -10.95 6.99
C ARG A 212 -4.73 -10.50 7.71
N GLY A 213 -3.60 -10.52 7.01
CA GLY A 213 -2.29 -10.23 7.58
C GLY A 213 -1.64 -11.44 8.29
N ALA A 214 -1.88 -12.65 7.82
CA ALA A 214 -1.14 -13.85 8.25
C ALA A 214 0.36 -13.69 7.99
N ALA A 215 1.19 -14.25 8.86
CA ALA A 215 2.66 -14.16 8.74
C ALA A 215 3.19 -14.71 7.40
N ALA A 216 2.48 -15.70 6.85
CA ALA A 216 2.78 -16.37 5.59
C ALA A 216 2.17 -15.67 4.36
N SER A 217 1.72 -14.42 4.47
CA SER A 217 1.25 -13.60 3.35
C SER A 217 1.86 -12.21 3.41
N SER A 218 1.78 -11.47 2.30
CA SER A 218 2.34 -10.11 2.16
C SER A 218 3.81 -10.06 2.57
N CYS A 219 4.63 -10.91 1.95
CA CYS A 219 6.05 -11.01 2.26
C CYS A 219 6.83 -9.75 1.85
N ALA A 220 8.09 -9.63 2.31
CA ALA A 220 8.90 -8.44 2.09
C ALA A 220 9.08 -8.14 0.60
N ASN A 221 9.45 -9.14 -0.20
CA ASN A 221 9.67 -8.98 -1.64
C ASN A 221 8.39 -8.57 -2.37
N PHE A 222 7.24 -9.14 -1.97
CA PHE A 222 5.94 -8.81 -2.54
C PHE A 222 5.57 -7.36 -2.21
N LEU A 223 5.72 -6.91 -0.96
CA LEU A 223 5.48 -5.52 -0.58
C LEU A 223 6.40 -4.54 -1.33
N ASP A 224 7.64 -4.93 -1.61
CA ASP A 224 8.58 -4.11 -2.40
C ASP A 224 8.15 -4.02 -3.88
N ALA A 225 7.61 -5.11 -4.44
CA ALA A 225 7.11 -5.14 -5.81
C ALA A 225 5.78 -4.37 -5.98
N VAL A 226 4.84 -4.51 -5.04
CA VAL A 226 3.59 -3.73 -5.04
C VAL A 226 3.87 -2.26 -4.80
N ALA A 227 4.79 -1.94 -3.89
CA ALA A 227 5.16 -0.59 -3.45
C ALA A 227 3.97 0.31 -3.11
N PRO A 228 3.01 -0.15 -2.28
CA PRO A 228 1.79 0.59 -2.00
C PRO A 228 2.04 1.74 -1.02
N GLN A 229 1.25 2.81 -1.12
CA GLN A 229 1.22 3.88 -0.12
C GLN A 229 0.28 3.53 1.04
N TYR A 230 -0.78 2.76 0.75
CA TYR A 230 -1.85 2.42 1.68
C TYR A 230 -2.05 0.91 1.71
N ALA A 231 -2.30 0.37 2.89
CA ALA A 231 -2.66 -1.02 3.10
C ALA A 231 -3.98 -1.11 3.88
N VAL A 232 -4.85 -2.01 3.45
CA VAL A 232 -6.11 -2.32 4.14
C VAL A 232 -6.06 -3.76 4.60
N VAL A 233 -6.36 -4.00 5.87
CA VAL A 233 -6.45 -5.33 6.47
C VAL A 233 -7.88 -5.58 6.93
N SER A 234 -8.51 -6.61 6.39
CA SER A 234 -9.74 -7.16 6.97
C SER A 234 -9.38 -8.02 8.16
N CYS A 235 -9.76 -7.60 9.35
CA CYS A 235 -9.52 -8.35 10.58
C CYS A 235 -10.60 -8.06 11.62
N GLY A 236 -10.80 -9.01 12.52
CA GLY A 236 -11.60 -8.83 13.71
C GLY A 236 -10.84 -8.16 14.84
N THR A 237 -11.52 -7.97 15.97
CA THR A 237 -10.88 -7.59 17.23
C THR A 237 -9.93 -8.70 17.70
N PRO A 238 -8.94 -8.42 18.56
CA PRO A 238 -7.99 -9.43 19.06
C PRO A 238 -8.67 -10.67 19.67
N ASP A 239 -9.84 -10.51 20.27
CA ASP A 239 -10.59 -11.62 20.88
C ASP A 239 -11.20 -12.58 19.85
N ILE A 240 -11.36 -12.11 18.61
CA ILE A 240 -11.98 -12.87 17.52
C ILE A 240 -10.95 -13.41 16.55
N CYS A 241 -9.84 -12.68 16.36
CA CYS A 241 -8.87 -12.96 15.32
C CYS A 241 -7.46 -12.57 15.77
N GLU A 242 -6.51 -13.51 15.68
CA GLU A 242 -5.09 -13.24 15.97
C GLU A 242 -4.37 -12.44 14.86
N PHE A 243 -5.09 -11.97 13.86
CA PHE A 243 -4.56 -11.22 12.73
C PHE A 243 -4.86 -9.72 12.85
N PRO A 244 -4.03 -8.85 12.26
CA PRO A 244 -2.79 -9.15 11.55
C PRO A 244 -1.64 -9.53 12.49
N LYS A 245 -0.74 -10.41 12.04
CA LYS A 245 0.45 -10.80 12.81
C LYS A 245 1.44 -9.65 12.88
N GLU A 246 2.14 -9.55 14.03
CA GLU A 246 3.12 -8.49 14.31
C GLU A 246 4.18 -8.35 13.20
N SER A 247 4.67 -9.47 12.66
CA SER A 247 5.65 -9.47 11.57
C SER A 247 5.17 -8.76 10.30
N VAL A 248 3.86 -8.78 10.01
CA VAL A 248 3.26 -8.04 8.88
C VAL A 248 3.21 -6.55 9.20
N LEU A 249 2.76 -6.19 10.42
CA LEU A 249 2.70 -4.80 10.88
C LEU A 249 4.07 -4.12 10.82
N GLN A 250 5.11 -4.82 11.27
CA GLN A 250 6.50 -4.36 11.20
C GLN A 250 6.99 -4.21 9.76
N ARG A 251 6.65 -5.16 8.85
CA ARG A 251 7.01 -5.05 7.42
C ARG A 251 6.41 -3.81 6.77
N LEU A 252 5.15 -3.49 7.09
CA LEU A 252 4.46 -2.29 6.60
C LEU A 252 5.10 -1.02 7.15
N ALA A 253 5.34 -0.95 8.48
CA ALA A 253 5.95 0.20 9.12
C ALA A 253 7.36 0.50 8.58
N ARG A 254 8.20 -0.53 8.35
CA ARG A 254 9.54 -0.37 7.75
C ARG A 254 9.52 0.25 6.36
N ARG A 255 8.38 0.18 5.65
CA ARG A 255 8.15 0.72 4.30
C ARG A 255 7.34 2.00 4.31
N PHE A 256 6.95 2.53 5.48
CA PHE A 256 6.07 3.70 5.63
C PHE A 256 4.70 3.51 4.95
N ILE A 257 4.24 2.28 4.84
CA ILE A 257 2.92 1.96 4.30
C ILE A 257 1.88 2.28 5.38
N LYS A 258 0.94 3.17 5.08
CA LYS A 258 -0.15 3.53 5.99
C LYS A 258 -1.15 2.40 6.09
N LEU A 259 -1.45 1.96 7.30
CA LEU A 259 -2.33 0.82 7.56
C LEU A 259 -3.69 1.25 8.09
N TYR A 260 -4.75 0.64 7.55
CA TYR A 260 -6.14 0.77 7.99
C TYR A 260 -6.73 -0.62 8.25
N ARG A 261 -7.39 -0.81 9.40
CA ARG A 261 -7.92 -2.11 9.83
C ARG A 261 -9.42 -2.05 10.01
N THR A 262 -10.13 -3.07 9.54
CA THR A 262 -11.59 -3.16 9.72
C THR A 262 -12.01 -3.39 11.17
N ALA A 263 -11.15 -3.92 12.03
CA ALA A 263 -11.41 -4.07 13.46
C ALA A 263 -11.78 -2.76 14.19
N ASP A 264 -11.33 -1.61 13.66
CA ASP A 264 -11.59 -0.30 14.26
C ASP A 264 -12.86 0.35 13.67
N ALA A 265 -13.12 0.13 12.39
CA ALA A 265 -14.31 0.57 11.64
C ALA A 265 -14.25 0.01 10.20
N ASN A 266 -15.39 -0.01 9.49
CA ASN A 266 -15.36 -0.21 8.05
C ASN A 266 -14.38 0.78 7.41
N VAL A 267 -13.53 0.31 6.50
CA VAL A 267 -12.49 1.14 5.87
C VAL A 267 -12.97 1.57 4.49
N VAL A 268 -12.97 2.89 4.25
CA VAL A 268 -13.32 3.47 2.95
C VAL A 268 -12.12 4.21 2.38
N ILE A 269 -11.65 3.78 1.21
CA ILE A 269 -10.62 4.47 0.44
C ILE A 269 -11.27 5.08 -0.81
N ASN A 270 -11.17 6.39 -0.96
CA ASN A 270 -11.73 7.13 -2.08
C ASN A 270 -10.64 7.42 -3.12
N PHE A 271 -10.99 7.27 -4.39
CA PHE A 271 -10.20 7.63 -5.55
C PHE A 271 -10.99 8.65 -6.35
N ASN A 272 -10.50 9.85 -6.40
CA ASN A 272 -11.16 10.96 -7.09
C ASN A 272 -10.10 11.85 -7.77
N ASN A 273 -10.22 12.05 -9.06
CA ASN A 273 -9.30 12.89 -9.84
C ASN A 273 -7.82 12.49 -9.67
N GLY A 274 -7.51 11.18 -9.61
CA GLY A 274 -6.16 10.69 -9.38
C GLY A 274 -5.61 10.92 -7.96
N VAL A 275 -6.46 11.32 -7.00
CA VAL A 275 -6.12 11.49 -5.59
C VAL A 275 -6.72 10.37 -4.75
N ILE A 276 -5.93 9.81 -3.85
CA ILE A 276 -6.38 8.82 -2.87
C ILE A 276 -6.59 9.52 -1.53
N SER A 277 -7.76 9.29 -0.91
CA SER A 277 -8.11 9.85 0.39
C SER A 277 -8.95 8.88 1.23
N THR A 278 -8.90 9.03 2.54
CA THR A 278 -9.74 8.30 3.49
C THR A 278 -9.96 9.14 4.74
N SER A 279 -11.11 8.97 5.38
CA SER A 279 -11.40 9.51 6.72
C SER A 279 -11.04 8.55 7.85
N ASN A 280 -10.68 7.30 7.53
CA ASN A 280 -10.26 6.33 8.53
C ASN A 280 -8.94 6.74 9.17
N LYS A 281 -8.77 6.43 10.46
CA LYS A 281 -7.53 6.67 11.19
C LYS A 281 -6.51 5.59 10.85
N GLU A 282 -5.28 6.01 10.55
CA GLU A 282 -4.15 5.10 10.44
C GLU A 282 -3.86 4.44 11.80
N ASN A 283 -3.61 3.14 11.82
CA ASN A 283 -3.52 2.37 13.05
C ASN A 283 -2.44 1.26 13.05
N ASN A 284 -1.31 1.49 12.38
CA ASN A 284 -0.16 0.63 12.57
C ASN A 284 0.50 0.94 13.95
N PRO A 285 0.63 -0.04 14.86
CA PRO A 285 1.24 0.19 16.17
C PRO A 285 2.77 0.42 16.09
N PHE A 286 3.41 0.09 14.97
CA PHE A 286 4.85 0.24 14.78
C PHE A 286 5.19 1.51 14.02
N VAL A 287 6.28 2.15 14.42
CA VAL A 287 6.79 3.39 13.83
C VAL A 287 8.20 3.17 13.30
N SER A 288 8.44 3.54 12.03
CA SER A 288 9.77 3.42 11.43
C SER A 288 10.65 4.60 11.83
N ILE A 289 11.84 4.30 12.36
CA ILE A 289 12.85 5.33 12.68
C ILE A 289 13.71 5.74 11.47
N LYS A 290 13.50 5.15 10.29
CA LYS A 290 14.36 5.36 9.10
C LYS A 290 14.45 6.84 8.66
N LYS A 291 13.40 7.62 8.86
CA LYS A 291 13.34 9.07 8.59
C LYS A 291 13.49 9.91 9.85
N GLY A 292 13.85 9.31 10.97
CA GLY A 292 14.04 10.04 12.22
C GLY A 292 15.21 11.02 12.15
N THR A 293 15.09 12.14 12.84
CA THR A 293 16.16 13.13 12.98
C THR A 293 17.05 12.76 14.18
N ILE A 294 18.34 12.61 13.91
CA ILE A 294 19.33 12.34 14.96
C ILE A 294 20.03 13.67 15.30
N THR A 295 20.06 14.01 16.61
CA THR A 295 20.87 15.11 17.13
C THR A 295 22.01 14.54 17.97
N LEU A 296 23.18 15.15 17.84
CA LEU A 296 24.38 14.80 18.62
C LEU A 296 24.73 15.94 19.58
N SER A 297 25.37 15.62 20.72
CA SER A 297 25.87 16.64 21.65
C SER A 297 26.85 17.61 20.99
N ASN A 298 27.60 17.15 20.00
CA ASN A 298 28.44 17.95 19.11
C ASN A 298 28.63 17.20 17.77
N ASN A 299 28.84 17.94 16.69
CA ASN A 299 29.12 17.36 15.37
C ASN A 299 30.60 17.38 15.00
N VAL A 300 31.46 18.03 15.84
CA VAL A 300 32.90 18.13 15.61
C VAL A 300 33.64 17.86 16.94
N PHE A 301 34.60 16.98 16.89
CA PHE A 301 35.45 16.61 18.03
C PHE A 301 36.92 16.63 17.62
N TYR A 302 37.84 16.65 18.60
CA TYR A 302 39.26 16.46 18.37
C TYR A 302 39.68 15.03 18.74
N ALA A 303 40.62 14.45 18.01
CA ALA A 303 41.12 13.14 18.28
C ALA A 303 41.80 13.07 19.68
N THR A 304 41.41 12.08 20.46
CA THR A 304 41.92 11.84 21.83
C THR A 304 42.70 10.54 21.94
N GLY A 305 42.79 9.76 20.84
CA GLY A 305 43.31 8.39 20.85
C GLY A 305 42.36 7.36 21.45
N LYS A 306 41.17 7.79 21.91
CA LYS A 306 40.13 6.94 22.50
C LYS A 306 38.84 7.07 21.67
N GLN A 307 37.92 6.12 21.87
CA GLN A 307 36.60 6.17 21.23
C GLN A 307 35.83 7.45 21.62
N ILE A 308 35.38 8.18 20.65
CA ILE A 308 34.50 9.36 20.79
C ILE A 308 33.06 8.88 20.62
N LYS A 309 32.23 9.10 21.63
CA LYS A 309 30.81 8.68 21.68
C LYS A 309 29.95 9.86 22.09
N PRO A 310 29.53 10.71 21.13
CA PRO A 310 28.62 11.81 21.43
C PRO A 310 27.31 11.31 22.04
N THR A 311 26.68 12.11 22.90
CA THR A 311 25.29 11.85 23.30
C THR A 311 24.38 11.97 22.09
N VAL A 312 23.42 11.05 21.98
CA VAL A 312 22.54 10.90 20.83
C VAL A 312 21.11 11.03 21.28
N ASN A 313 20.34 11.89 20.61
CA ASN A 313 18.88 11.93 20.72
C ASN A 313 18.28 11.64 19.35
N LEU A 314 17.20 10.86 19.34
CA LEU A 314 16.42 10.51 18.14
C LEU A 314 15.04 11.11 18.26
N TYR A 315 14.59 11.79 17.19
CA TYR A 315 13.23 12.33 17.07
C TYR A 315 12.55 11.70 15.87
N VAL A 316 11.29 11.31 16.04
CA VAL A 316 10.40 10.85 14.95
C VAL A 316 9.14 11.69 15.02
N ASP A 317 8.77 12.31 13.90
CA ASP A 317 7.63 13.23 13.80
C ASP A 317 7.66 14.32 14.89
N GLY A 318 8.86 14.83 15.20
CA GLY A 318 9.09 15.84 16.23
C GLY A 318 9.05 15.36 17.67
N GLN A 319 8.75 14.07 17.91
CA GLN A 319 8.70 13.49 19.25
C GLN A 319 10.01 12.77 19.59
N LEU A 320 10.53 13.03 20.81
CA LEU A 320 11.72 12.37 21.32
C LEU A 320 11.43 10.86 21.52
N VAL A 321 12.25 10.01 20.90
CA VAL A 321 12.21 8.56 21.09
C VAL A 321 13.07 8.21 22.30
N PRO A 322 12.52 7.56 23.34
CA PRO A 322 13.30 7.13 24.50
C PRO A 322 14.45 6.18 24.13
N ALA A 323 15.61 6.35 24.77
CA ALA A 323 16.85 5.64 24.41
C ALA A 323 16.76 4.10 24.52
N TYR A 324 15.85 3.57 25.34
CA TYR A 324 15.63 2.12 25.46
C TYR A 324 14.94 1.49 24.24
N HIS A 325 14.42 2.28 23.31
CA HIS A 325 13.82 1.79 22.07
C HIS A 325 14.81 1.59 20.93
N TYR A 326 16.09 1.92 21.12
CA TYR A 326 17.11 1.72 20.10
C TYR A 326 18.49 1.43 20.68
N LYS A 327 19.28 0.66 19.95
CA LYS A 327 20.69 0.39 20.23
C LYS A 327 21.54 1.36 19.41
N ILE A 328 22.52 1.98 20.07
CA ILE A 328 23.49 2.88 19.42
C ILE A 328 24.78 2.10 19.13
N THR A 329 25.28 2.24 17.92
CA THR A 329 26.59 1.74 17.51
C THR A 329 27.40 2.84 16.84
N TYR A 330 28.71 2.85 17.08
CA TYR A 330 29.63 3.80 16.53
C TYR A 330 30.65 3.09 15.66
N SER A 331 31.11 3.73 14.59
CA SER A 331 32.19 3.23 13.75
C SER A 331 33.09 4.38 13.30
N SER A 332 34.39 4.07 13.04
CA SER A 332 35.42 5.07 12.66
C SER A 332 35.55 6.22 13.68
N ASN A 333 35.31 5.96 14.96
CA ASN A 333 35.16 6.98 15.98
C ASN A 333 36.40 7.09 16.92
N ILE A 334 37.60 6.77 16.44
CA ILE A 334 38.86 6.89 17.17
C ILE A 334 39.79 7.87 16.45
N ASN A 335 40.02 7.64 15.16
CA ASN A 335 40.96 8.38 14.34
C ASN A 335 40.30 9.61 13.67
N THR A 336 41.13 10.51 13.19
CA THR A 336 40.68 11.67 12.39
C THR A 336 39.92 11.24 11.16
N GLY A 337 38.87 11.99 10.82
CA GLY A 337 38.00 11.72 9.69
C GLY A 337 36.52 11.72 10.05
N VAL A 338 35.70 11.15 9.17
CA VAL A 338 34.25 11.07 9.38
C VAL A 338 33.91 9.79 10.14
N ALA A 339 33.37 9.97 11.34
CA ALA A 339 32.81 8.90 12.15
C ALA A 339 31.30 8.74 11.93
N LYS A 340 30.77 7.55 12.17
CA LYS A 340 29.35 7.23 11.96
C LYS A 340 28.68 6.76 13.25
N VAL A 341 27.47 7.26 13.48
CA VAL A 341 26.53 6.77 14.49
C VAL A 341 25.40 6.06 13.78
N LYS A 342 25.08 4.83 14.20
CA LYS A 342 23.97 4.03 13.70
C LYS A 342 23.05 3.67 14.86
N LEU A 343 21.77 3.95 14.73
CA LEU A 343 20.72 3.56 15.64
C LEU A 343 19.92 2.42 15.02
N THR A 344 19.73 1.34 15.80
CA THR A 344 18.92 0.19 15.39
C THR A 344 17.78 0.05 16.38
N ALA A 345 16.53 0.13 15.91
CA ALA A 345 15.36 -0.02 16.75
C ALA A 345 15.32 -1.42 17.41
N THR A 346 14.80 -1.50 18.64
CA THR A 346 14.68 -2.75 19.41
C THR A 346 13.38 -3.53 19.11
N GLU A 347 12.57 -3.06 18.20
CA GLU A 347 11.32 -3.69 17.71
C GLU A 347 10.18 -3.80 18.74
N VAL A 348 10.22 -3.06 19.86
CA VAL A 348 9.10 -3.00 20.81
C VAL A 348 7.95 -2.14 20.28
N LYS A 349 8.24 -0.95 19.78
CA LYS A 349 7.30 0.00 19.15
C LYS A 349 7.88 0.56 17.86
N TYR A 350 9.19 0.62 17.79
CA TYR A 350 9.92 1.21 16.69
C TYR A 350 10.63 0.14 15.87
N VAL A 351 10.75 0.38 14.57
CA VAL A 351 11.39 -0.54 13.61
C VAL A 351 12.38 0.21 12.72
N SER A 352 13.24 -0.54 12.04
CA SER A 352 14.25 -0.01 11.11
C SER A 352 15.53 0.52 11.78
N VAL A 353 16.32 1.20 10.96
CA VAL A 353 17.64 1.74 11.28
C VAL A 353 17.75 3.15 10.73
N CYS A 354 18.39 4.05 11.46
CA CYS A 354 18.82 5.36 10.95
C CYS A 354 20.28 5.62 11.32
N SER A 355 20.92 6.59 10.68
CA SER A 355 22.31 6.91 10.97
C SER A 355 22.64 8.37 10.67
N THR A 356 23.65 8.89 11.36
CA THR A 356 24.26 10.20 11.10
C THR A 356 25.77 10.11 11.22
N THR A 357 26.48 11.20 10.93
CA THR A 357 27.95 11.27 10.99
C THR A 357 28.38 12.45 11.85
N PHE A 358 29.61 12.40 12.35
CA PHE A 358 30.30 13.52 12.98
C PHE A 358 31.77 13.54 12.54
N LEU A 359 32.43 14.68 12.66
CA LEU A 359 33.81 14.89 12.23
C LEU A 359 34.76 14.78 13.40
N ILE A 360 35.88 14.09 13.21
CA ILE A 360 37.02 14.06 14.16
C ILE A 360 38.20 14.78 13.49
N LEU A 361 38.56 15.92 14.04
CA LEU A 361 39.71 16.70 13.64
C LEU A 361 40.98 16.15 14.27
N PRO A 362 42.19 16.47 13.75
CA PRO A 362 43.44 16.18 14.39
C PRO A 362 43.46 16.70 15.85
N LYS A 363 44.31 16.12 16.66
CA LYS A 363 44.49 16.56 18.04
C LYS A 363 44.76 18.08 18.03
N LYS A 364 44.08 18.78 18.93
CA LYS A 364 44.30 20.21 19.11
C LYS A 364 45.69 20.42 19.70
N GLU A 365 46.57 21.00 18.89
CA GLU A 365 47.90 21.34 19.33
C GLU A 365 47.91 22.72 19.98
N THR A 366 48.66 22.84 21.08
CA THR A 366 48.86 24.14 21.75
C THR A 366 50.11 24.76 21.21
N LEU A 367 49.99 25.87 20.49
CA LEU A 367 51.12 26.65 20.05
C LEU A 367 51.80 27.25 21.29
N LYS A 368 53.04 26.91 21.55
CA LYS A 368 53.87 27.58 22.56
C LYS A 368 54.83 28.50 21.81
N GLY A 369 54.83 29.76 22.21
CA GLY A 369 55.73 30.76 21.66
C GLY A 369 56.58 31.38 22.76
N SER A 370 57.87 31.59 22.52
CA SER A 370 58.73 32.46 23.30
C SER A 370 59.37 33.48 22.38
N VAL A 371 59.44 34.72 22.85
CA VAL A 371 60.17 35.78 22.16
C VAL A 371 61.63 35.70 22.59
N SER A 372 62.51 35.45 21.65
CA SER A 372 63.94 35.27 21.92
C SER A 372 64.76 36.57 21.71
N SER A 373 64.22 37.52 20.94
CA SER A 373 64.74 38.85 20.72
C SER A 373 63.70 39.78 20.09
N TYR A 374 64.01 41.09 19.93
CA TYR A 374 63.13 42.05 19.32
C TYR A 374 62.65 41.68 17.91
N ASN A 375 63.43 40.81 17.20
CA ASN A 375 63.16 40.45 15.81
C ASN A 375 62.99 38.96 15.56
N SER A 376 62.87 38.12 16.59
CA SER A 376 62.70 36.67 16.42
C SER A 376 61.78 36.05 17.47
N ALA A 377 60.90 35.19 17.06
CA ALA A 377 60.01 34.40 17.91
C ALA A 377 60.21 32.92 17.56
N HIS A 378 60.37 32.08 18.58
CA HIS A 378 60.32 30.63 18.45
C HIS A 378 58.89 30.13 18.68
N LEU A 379 58.38 29.43 17.71
CA LEU A 379 57.08 28.74 17.81
C LEU A 379 57.33 27.23 17.83
N SER A 380 56.77 26.55 18.82
CA SER A 380 56.77 25.08 18.90
C SER A 380 55.38 24.57 19.11
N TRP A 381 55.06 23.43 18.55
CA TRP A 381 53.81 22.69 18.76
C TRP A 381 54.16 21.27 19.23
N GLY A 382 53.43 20.75 20.19
CA GLY A 382 53.57 19.43 20.75
C GLY A 382 52.28 18.62 20.68
#